data_9c6619a2d82584dc54410b06637dd6ee
#
_entry.id   9c6619a2d82584dc54410b06637dd6ee
#
_cell.length_a   1.000
_cell.length_b   1.000
_cell.length_c   1.000
_cell.angle_alpha   90.00
_cell.angle_beta   90.00
_cell.angle_gamma   90.00
#
_symmetry.space_group_name_H-M   'P 1'
#
loop_
_entity.id
_entity.type
_entity.pdbx_description
1 polymer ?
#
loop_
_entity_poly.entity_id
_entity_poly.type
_entity_poly.pdbx_seq_one_letter_code
_entity_poly.pdbx_strand_id
1 'polypeptide(L)'
;MELDEILLRKQHLQQLESRENGPETPQKAYLTMERDEMIRYIEFLQDRLDEEKRARELSDKRFEEESIARKEADKRALDLLGKIDRMGEQHQEELQKLQKTIENLTSAIRLNKKNRFATTSQKTRHSSQKDERPTRDEERENHDGTPTNAPSEAGVKVEETTEAAPVKEDREYRKGLKYNTMKASRVILHKSDRSQLPVGSVVIRSYTKRYSYDEIVEFVEHDVEVLVYKTAEGKVVTAYLPYKDDNACKGETSQFPGTHATSGLLSYIAFNKYQMCTPLYRELTRFLNHNMQISDGTLSNWLFKGSEYLKELIPHLKDLALEKDAFVNCDETWCRVRKQGKYSKKYIWCLVNKAAKTVIFIYDDGSRGRKVLRDILEDREIAALQSDAYNVYMFIDKELSNVTHLCCMAHARAKFKEALDQGKDERARLFVDCIGLLYGYEAEYRRLGLSSDEIRHRRNDSRTADVMIRMNTELNRLLNNPQSHPGDMMQKALNYLHNYWHQLFAYRQDGRYTIDNNIAERNIRPTTVERKNSLFYGSGMMAEVSAVYHTFISTCSMLGVSAQKYFKMFFSAIIEGRRDYAHLLPMTIGIK
;
A
#
# COMPACT_ATOMS: atom_id res chain seq x y z
N MET A 1 3.06 10.45 -46.63
CA MET A 1 4.13 10.29 -47.66
C MET A 1 5.40 11.05 -47.28
N GLU A 2 5.33 12.23 -46.67
CA GLU A 2 6.55 13.01 -46.31
C GLU A 2 7.34 12.44 -45.08
N LEU A 3 6.69 11.79 -44.14
CA LEU A 3 7.38 11.25 -42.95
C LEU A 3 8.22 9.99 -43.27
N ASP A 4 7.75 9.16 -44.19
CA ASP A 4 8.44 7.93 -44.58
C ASP A 4 9.70 8.23 -45.41
N GLU A 5 9.67 9.30 -46.20
CA GLU A 5 10.83 9.73 -47.00
C GLU A 5 11.92 10.35 -46.13
N ILE A 6 11.56 11.02 -45.05
CA ILE A 6 12.50 11.56 -44.06
C ILE A 6 13.14 10.43 -43.23
N LEU A 7 12.37 9.40 -42.89
CA LEU A 7 12.90 8.23 -42.18
C LEU A 7 13.87 7.41 -43.04
N LEU A 8 13.56 7.22 -44.34
CA LEU A 8 14.43 6.52 -45.28
C LEU A 8 15.75 7.26 -45.50
N ARG A 9 15.70 8.60 -45.63
CA ARG A 9 16.92 9.42 -45.75
C ARG A 9 17.75 9.41 -44.47
N LYS A 10 17.13 9.35 -43.30
CA LYS A 10 17.82 9.25 -42.01
C LYS A 10 18.52 7.89 -41.84
N GLN A 11 17.90 6.81 -42.29
CA GLN A 11 18.51 5.47 -42.30
C GLN A 11 19.68 5.35 -43.31
N HIS A 12 19.57 6.02 -44.47
CA HIS A 12 20.64 6.05 -45.44
C HIS A 12 21.87 6.86 -44.98
N LEU A 13 21.64 7.97 -44.24
CA LEU A 13 22.72 8.74 -43.64
C LEU A 13 23.41 7.98 -42.50
N GLN A 14 22.68 7.24 -41.67
CA GLN A 14 23.27 6.37 -40.64
C GLN A 14 24.07 5.19 -41.22
N GLN A 15 23.71 4.67 -42.42
CA GLN A 15 24.48 3.65 -43.09
C GLN A 15 25.76 4.18 -43.77
N LEU A 16 25.80 5.44 -44.14
CA LEU A 16 27.01 6.10 -44.64
C LEU A 16 28.01 6.44 -43.54
N GLU A 17 27.50 6.88 -42.36
CA GLU A 17 28.34 7.16 -41.19
C GLU A 17 28.97 5.89 -40.55
N SER A 18 28.39 4.72 -40.79
CA SER A 18 28.93 3.44 -40.27
C SER A 18 30.03 2.80 -41.13
N ARG A 19 30.40 3.42 -42.25
CA ARG A 19 31.43 2.86 -43.19
C ARG A 19 32.79 3.54 -43.13
N GLU A 20 32.97 4.61 -42.36
CA GLU A 20 34.25 5.28 -42.20
C GLU A 20 34.80 5.13 -40.79
N ASN A 21 35.61 4.11 -40.60
CA ASN A 21 36.50 3.97 -39.46
C ASN A 21 37.83 4.71 -39.76
N GLY A 22 38.13 5.77 -38.98
CA GLY A 22 39.44 6.35 -38.87
C GLY A 22 39.44 7.88 -38.70
N PRO A 23 40.20 8.43 -37.77
CA PRO A 23 40.21 9.87 -37.51
C PRO A 23 41.13 10.59 -38.52
N GLU A 24 40.60 11.01 -39.63
CA GLU A 24 41.25 12.02 -40.46
C GLU A 24 40.52 13.36 -40.29
N THR A 25 41.26 14.35 -39.83
CA THR A 25 40.79 15.72 -39.69
C THR A 25 40.35 16.29 -41.05
N PRO A 26 39.27 17.09 -41.11
CA PRO A 26 38.70 17.64 -42.36
C PRO A 26 39.70 18.44 -43.22
N GLN A 27 40.83 18.87 -42.66
CA GLN A 27 41.83 19.68 -43.35
C GLN A 27 42.69 18.92 -44.37
N LYS A 28 42.71 17.59 -44.41
CA LYS A 28 43.54 16.84 -45.38
C LYS A 28 42.78 16.38 -46.63
N ALA A 29 41.46 16.36 -46.59
CA ALA A 29 40.65 15.89 -47.73
C ALA A 29 40.64 16.91 -48.92
N TYR A 30 40.92 18.19 -48.66
CA TYR A 30 40.91 19.23 -49.68
C TYR A 30 42.13 19.28 -50.59
N LEU A 31 43.21 18.60 -50.22
CA LEU A 31 44.49 18.69 -50.94
C LEU A 31 44.62 17.71 -52.12
N THR A 32 43.66 16.83 -52.34
CA THR A 32 43.66 15.80 -53.39
C THR A 32 42.47 15.86 -54.35
N MET A 33 41.54 16.81 -54.20
CA MET A 33 40.39 16.96 -55.08
C MET A 33 40.77 17.66 -56.39
N GLU A 34 40.29 17.08 -57.53
CA GLU A 34 40.37 17.77 -58.80
C GLU A 34 39.50 19.03 -58.80
N ARG A 35 39.89 20.03 -59.59
CA ARG A 35 39.25 21.36 -59.63
C ARG A 35 37.73 21.30 -59.81
N ASP A 36 37.25 20.37 -60.64
CA ASP A 36 35.80 20.21 -60.90
C ASP A 36 35.02 19.51 -59.78
N GLU A 37 35.70 18.70 -58.98
CA GLU A 37 35.12 18.12 -57.75
C GLU A 37 35.01 19.16 -56.64
N MET A 38 35.99 20.05 -56.52
CA MET A 38 36.01 21.14 -55.55
C MET A 38 34.90 22.16 -55.88
N ILE A 39 34.64 22.46 -57.15
CA ILE A 39 33.54 23.33 -57.56
C ILE A 39 32.19 22.71 -57.18
N ARG A 40 31.95 21.43 -57.47
CA ARG A 40 30.72 20.72 -57.07
C ARG A 40 30.53 20.65 -55.57
N TYR A 41 31.59 20.53 -54.83
CA TYR A 41 31.54 20.52 -53.36
C TYR A 41 31.25 21.91 -52.78
N ILE A 42 31.77 22.97 -53.37
CA ILE A 42 31.47 24.35 -53.01
C ILE A 42 30.00 24.66 -53.33
N GLU A 43 29.49 24.28 -54.49
CA GLU A 43 28.08 24.42 -54.85
C GLU A 43 27.18 23.67 -53.86
N PHE A 44 27.50 22.45 -53.54
CA PHE A 44 26.77 21.68 -52.50
C PHE A 44 26.79 22.34 -51.11
N LEU A 45 27.89 22.92 -50.70
CA LEU A 45 27.98 23.65 -49.42
C LEU A 45 27.18 24.96 -49.44
N GLN A 46 27.13 25.66 -50.60
CA GLN A 46 26.32 26.84 -50.80
C GLN A 46 24.84 26.53 -50.76
N ASP A 47 24.41 25.47 -51.42
CA ASP A 47 23.00 24.99 -51.37
C ASP A 47 22.58 24.63 -49.92
N ARG A 48 23.43 23.94 -49.22
CA ARG A 48 23.17 23.62 -47.80
C ARG A 48 23.09 24.87 -46.92
N LEU A 49 23.96 25.84 -47.15
CA LEU A 49 23.95 27.10 -46.41
C LEU A 49 22.66 27.90 -46.68
N ASP A 50 22.19 27.88 -47.89
CA ASP A 50 20.96 28.55 -48.29
C ASP A 50 19.70 27.82 -47.79
N GLU A 51 19.74 26.48 -47.72
CA GLU A 51 18.68 25.70 -47.02
C GLU A 51 18.65 26.00 -45.51
N GLU A 52 19.81 26.07 -44.87
CA GLU A 52 19.88 26.41 -43.45
C GLU A 52 19.42 27.84 -43.15
N LYS A 53 19.74 28.83 -44.03
CA LYS A 53 19.24 30.18 -43.91
C LYS A 53 17.71 30.24 -44.05
N ARG A 54 17.13 29.55 -45.04
CA ARG A 54 15.68 29.48 -45.23
C ARG A 54 14.98 28.81 -44.03
N ALA A 55 15.61 27.75 -43.47
CA ALA A 55 15.10 27.07 -42.26
C ALA A 55 15.12 28.00 -41.05
N ARG A 56 16.17 28.80 -40.86
CA ARG A 56 16.25 29.82 -39.80
C ARG A 56 15.20 30.91 -39.96
N GLU A 57 15.06 31.48 -41.17
CA GLU A 57 14.05 32.51 -41.44
C GLU A 57 12.61 31.98 -41.20
N LEU A 58 12.36 30.71 -41.51
CA LEU A 58 11.05 30.08 -41.26
C LEU A 58 10.83 29.84 -39.75
N SER A 59 11.90 29.49 -39.04
CA SER A 59 11.89 29.34 -37.58
C SER A 59 11.63 30.66 -36.87
N ASP A 60 12.30 31.73 -37.31
CA ASP A 60 12.14 33.06 -36.75
C ASP A 60 10.72 33.61 -36.97
N LYS A 61 10.16 33.42 -38.17
CA LYS A 61 8.76 33.76 -38.45
C LYS A 61 7.77 33.01 -37.56
N ARG A 62 7.96 31.70 -37.38
CA ARG A 62 7.12 30.90 -36.49
C ARG A 62 7.22 31.38 -35.05
N PHE A 63 8.43 31.71 -34.59
CA PHE A 63 8.65 32.26 -33.25
C PHE A 63 7.97 33.61 -33.04
N GLU A 64 7.97 34.45 -34.07
CA GLU A 64 7.32 35.76 -34.03
C GLU A 64 5.78 35.63 -34.01
N GLU A 65 5.22 34.75 -34.85
CA GLU A 65 3.79 34.40 -34.86
C GLU A 65 3.34 33.80 -33.53
N GLU A 66 4.15 32.88 -32.95
CA GLU A 66 3.87 32.27 -31.65
C GLU A 66 3.95 33.29 -30.50
N SER A 67 4.89 34.24 -30.58
CA SER A 67 5.02 35.35 -29.63
C SER A 67 3.81 36.28 -29.65
N ILE A 68 3.30 36.60 -30.84
CA ILE A 68 2.09 37.43 -31.03
C ILE A 68 0.86 36.70 -30.50
N ALA A 69 0.70 35.42 -30.85
CA ALA A 69 -0.40 34.58 -30.37
C ALA A 69 -0.39 34.46 -28.85
N ARG A 70 0.79 34.35 -28.25
CA ARG A 70 0.98 34.28 -26.78
C ARG A 70 0.56 35.59 -26.10
N LYS A 71 0.97 36.75 -26.64
CA LYS A 71 0.55 38.06 -26.12
C LYS A 71 -0.96 38.28 -26.21
N GLU A 72 -1.60 37.83 -27.30
CA GLU A 72 -3.06 37.88 -27.42
C GLU A 72 -3.75 36.92 -26.43
N ALA A 73 -3.20 35.72 -26.21
CA ALA A 73 -3.71 34.77 -25.23
C ALA A 73 -3.59 35.31 -23.79
N ASP A 74 -2.47 35.95 -23.47
CA ASP A 74 -2.25 36.58 -22.15
C ASP A 74 -3.24 37.75 -21.93
N LYS A 75 -3.51 38.56 -22.97
CA LYS A 75 -4.51 39.64 -22.90
C LYS A 75 -5.93 39.10 -22.68
N ARG A 76 -6.29 38.00 -23.36
CA ARG A 76 -7.59 37.30 -23.15
C ARG A 76 -7.67 36.68 -21.76
N ALA A 77 -6.57 36.10 -21.27
CA ALA A 77 -6.48 35.57 -19.92
C ALA A 77 -6.68 36.65 -18.84
N LEU A 78 -6.08 37.82 -19.01
CA LEU A 78 -6.27 38.97 -18.11
C LEU A 78 -7.73 39.49 -18.13
N ASP A 79 -8.39 39.56 -19.27
CA ASP A 79 -9.80 39.96 -19.37
C ASP A 79 -10.74 38.93 -18.74
N LEU A 80 -10.39 37.62 -18.88
CA LEU A 80 -11.12 36.54 -18.23
C LEU A 80 -10.92 36.55 -16.71
N LEU A 81 -9.72 36.81 -16.22
CA LEU A 81 -9.43 36.97 -14.79
C LEU A 81 -10.27 38.12 -14.20
N GLY A 82 -10.33 39.27 -14.87
CA GLY A 82 -11.15 40.38 -14.41
C GLY A 82 -12.69 40.12 -14.48
N LYS A 83 -13.13 39.15 -15.30
CA LYS A 83 -14.52 38.66 -15.26
C LYS A 83 -14.74 37.68 -14.13
N ILE A 84 -13.77 36.81 -13.89
CA ILE A 84 -13.81 35.83 -12.77
C ILE A 84 -13.83 36.55 -11.42
N ASP A 85 -13.02 37.59 -11.23
CA ASP A 85 -13.00 38.37 -10.01
C ASP A 85 -14.37 39.05 -9.76
N ARG A 86 -14.99 39.67 -10.78
CA ARG A 86 -16.34 40.25 -10.67
C ARG A 86 -17.42 39.20 -10.38
N MET A 87 -17.33 38.01 -11.00
CA MET A 87 -18.22 36.89 -10.68
C MET A 87 -17.95 36.33 -9.28
N GLY A 88 -16.68 36.32 -8.84
CA GLY A 88 -16.30 35.92 -7.49
C GLY A 88 -16.91 36.78 -6.40
N GLU A 89 -16.90 38.12 -6.60
CA GLU A 89 -17.52 39.05 -5.67
C GLU A 89 -19.06 38.86 -5.62
N GLN A 90 -19.71 38.65 -6.74
CA GLN A 90 -21.16 38.37 -6.80
C GLN A 90 -21.51 37.05 -6.11
N HIS A 91 -20.72 35.99 -6.36
CA HIS A 91 -20.92 34.71 -5.67
C HIS A 91 -20.63 34.78 -4.17
N GLN A 92 -19.70 35.61 -3.75
CA GLN A 92 -19.40 35.79 -2.33
C GLN A 92 -20.57 36.48 -1.59
N GLU A 93 -21.23 37.44 -2.23
CA GLU A 93 -22.47 38.05 -1.70
C GLU A 93 -23.63 37.04 -1.63
N GLU A 94 -23.78 36.17 -2.66
CA GLU A 94 -24.81 35.13 -2.66
C GLU A 94 -24.54 34.06 -1.59
N LEU A 95 -23.28 33.65 -1.40
CA LEU A 95 -22.87 32.73 -0.36
C LEU A 95 -23.14 33.29 1.03
N GLN A 96 -22.88 34.59 1.27
CA GLN A 96 -23.22 35.24 2.55
C GLN A 96 -24.73 35.25 2.79
N LYS A 97 -25.56 35.51 1.78
CA LYS A 97 -27.02 35.44 1.88
C LYS A 97 -27.51 34.03 2.19
N LEU A 98 -26.94 33.02 1.54
CA LEU A 98 -27.25 31.61 1.79
C LEU A 98 -26.81 31.16 3.19
N GLN A 99 -25.63 31.57 3.61
CA GLN A 99 -25.09 31.24 4.93
C GLN A 99 -25.97 31.80 6.06
N LYS A 100 -26.44 33.05 5.89
CA LYS A 100 -27.41 33.68 6.80
C LYS A 100 -28.76 32.98 6.82
N THR A 101 -29.20 32.46 5.68
CA THR A 101 -30.43 31.66 5.58
C THR A 101 -30.28 30.30 6.26
N ILE A 102 -29.13 29.63 6.12
CA ILE A 102 -28.81 28.37 6.81
C ILE A 102 -28.74 28.56 8.32
N GLU A 103 -28.14 29.66 8.79
CA GLU A 103 -28.12 30.00 10.24
C GLU A 103 -29.53 30.22 10.80
N ASN A 104 -30.37 30.93 10.05
CA ASN A 104 -31.77 31.16 10.44
C ASN A 104 -32.57 29.85 10.48
N LEU A 105 -32.43 28.99 9.48
CA LEU A 105 -33.08 27.68 9.44
C LEU A 105 -32.57 26.75 10.54
N THR A 106 -31.27 26.75 10.79
CA THR A 106 -30.64 25.95 11.87
C THR A 106 -31.13 26.40 13.23
N SER A 107 -31.28 27.71 13.44
CA SER A 107 -31.87 28.28 14.68
C SER A 107 -33.34 27.92 14.84
N ALA A 108 -34.13 27.96 13.76
CA ALA A 108 -35.52 27.52 13.75
C ALA A 108 -35.68 26.02 14.06
N ILE A 109 -34.77 25.17 13.52
CA ILE A 109 -34.75 23.72 13.80
C ILE A 109 -34.38 23.47 15.28
N ARG A 110 -33.40 24.21 15.83
CA ARG A 110 -33.04 24.11 17.26
C ARG A 110 -34.19 24.51 18.17
N LEU A 111 -34.92 25.60 17.85
CA LEU A 111 -36.13 26.03 18.58
C LEU A 111 -37.23 24.95 18.47
N ASN A 112 -37.48 24.40 17.31
CA ASN A 112 -38.46 23.32 17.12
C ASN A 112 -38.09 22.03 17.87
N LYS A 113 -36.79 21.64 17.88
CA LYS A 113 -36.32 20.51 18.70
C LYS A 113 -36.48 20.78 20.19
N LYS A 114 -36.15 21.99 20.66
CA LYS A 114 -36.34 22.37 22.07
C LYS A 114 -37.81 22.33 22.48
N ASN A 115 -38.72 22.76 21.61
CA ASN A 115 -40.18 22.72 21.87
C ASN A 115 -40.79 21.31 21.77
N ARG A 116 -40.26 20.40 20.96
CA ARG A 116 -40.73 19.00 20.84
C ARG A 116 -40.22 18.07 21.94
N PHE A 117 -39.10 18.35 22.58
CA PHE A 117 -38.49 17.50 23.60
C PHE A 117 -38.49 18.08 25.03
N ALA A 118 -39.14 19.24 25.26
CA ALA A 118 -39.16 19.90 26.56
C ALA A 118 -40.27 19.42 27.51
N THR A 119 -41.10 18.47 27.08
CA THR A 119 -42.20 17.95 27.92
C THR A 119 -42.21 16.44 27.96
N THR A 120 -41.28 15.86 28.66
CA THR A 120 -41.41 14.58 29.40
C THR A 120 -40.04 14.16 29.95
N SER A 121 -39.61 14.71 31.08
CA SER A 121 -38.71 13.98 31.98
C SER A 121 -39.04 14.33 33.40
N GLN A 122 -39.44 13.31 34.14
CA GLN A 122 -39.64 13.37 35.59
C GLN A 122 -38.34 13.80 36.27
N LYS A 123 -38.43 14.91 37.01
CA LYS A 123 -37.37 15.38 37.90
C LYS A 123 -37.23 14.43 39.07
N THR A 124 -36.12 13.78 39.22
CA THR A 124 -35.59 13.39 40.54
C THR A 124 -34.61 14.47 40.97
N ARG A 125 -34.99 15.18 42.06
CA ARG A 125 -34.12 16.13 42.73
C ARG A 125 -33.04 15.39 43.49
N HIS A 126 -31.77 15.75 43.27
CA HIS A 126 -30.78 15.78 44.35
C HIS A 126 -29.90 17.02 44.19
N SER A 127 -29.68 17.61 45.36
CA SER A 127 -29.12 18.92 45.65
C SER A 127 -27.60 18.97 45.51
N SER A 128 -27.13 20.14 45.11
CA SER A 128 -25.97 20.93 45.59
C SER A 128 -24.55 20.30 45.51
N GLN A 129 -23.70 20.88 44.73
CA GLN A 129 -22.66 21.82 45.16
C GLN A 129 -21.89 22.40 43.98
N LYS A 130 -21.69 23.71 44.06
CA LYS A 130 -20.83 24.50 43.19
C LYS A 130 -19.37 24.11 43.41
N ASP A 131 -18.61 24.00 42.33
CA ASP A 131 -17.20 24.39 42.33
C ASP A 131 -16.83 25.01 40.99
N GLU A 132 -16.42 26.23 41.05
CA GLU A 132 -15.88 27.05 39.98
C GLU A 132 -14.44 26.64 39.73
N ARG A 133 -14.05 26.44 38.45
CA ARG A 133 -12.68 26.67 38.00
C ARG A 133 -12.62 27.17 36.56
N PRO A 134 -11.59 27.96 36.23
CA PRO A 134 -11.64 28.99 35.21
C PRO A 134 -11.32 28.49 33.79
N THR A 135 -11.91 29.25 32.88
CA THR A 135 -11.61 29.26 31.44
C THR A 135 -10.14 29.52 31.14
N ARG A 136 -9.58 28.74 30.28
CA ARG A 136 -8.33 29.05 29.58
C ARG A 136 -8.57 28.97 28.08
N ASP A 137 -8.53 30.12 27.46
CA ASP A 137 -8.47 30.29 26.02
C ASP A 137 -7.19 29.65 25.49
N GLU A 138 -7.29 28.78 24.50
CA GLU A 138 -6.17 28.36 23.66
C GLU A 138 -6.56 28.45 22.19
N GLU A 139 -5.71 29.14 21.53
CA GLU A 139 -5.62 29.58 20.16
C GLU A 139 -6.00 28.53 19.13
N ARG A 140 -6.85 28.96 18.19
CA ARG A 140 -7.14 28.22 16.95
C ARG A 140 -6.00 28.45 15.96
N GLU A 141 -5.16 27.48 15.77
CA GLU A 141 -4.33 27.40 14.58
C GLU A 141 -5.11 26.75 13.43
N ASN A 142 -5.09 27.44 12.32
CA ASN A 142 -5.69 27.02 11.06
C ASN A 142 -5.05 25.72 10.56
N HIS A 143 -5.84 24.67 10.44
CA HIS A 143 -5.45 23.45 9.73
C HIS A 143 -6.11 23.44 8.37
N ASP A 144 -5.29 23.56 7.36
CA ASP A 144 -5.60 23.27 5.97
C ASP A 144 -5.83 21.75 5.85
N GLY A 145 -7.09 21.35 5.83
CA GLY A 145 -7.54 19.96 5.86
C GLY A 145 -7.99 19.51 4.49
N THR A 146 -7.16 18.71 3.82
CA THR A 146 -7.64 17.86 2.73
C THR A 146 -8.43 16.69 3.34
N PRO A 147 -9.69 16.48 2.96
CA PRO A 147 -10.51 15.41 3.54
C PRO A 147 -10.16 14.07 2.91
N THR A 148 -9.62 13.17 3.69
CA THR A 148 -9.62 11.75 3.38
C THR A 148 -10.88 11.13 3.98
N ASN A 149 -11.93 11.01 3.20
CA ASN A 149 -13.12 10.25 3.59
C ASN A 149 -12.86 8.76 3.43
N ALA A 150 -12.77 8.06 4.57
CA ALA A 150 -13.13 6.66 4.64
C ALA A 150 -14.61 6.59 5.02
N PRO A 151 -15.44 5.75 4.36
CA PRO A 151 -16.84 5.67 4.68
C PRO A 151 -17.05 4.96 6.04
N SER A 152 -17.69 5.67 6.96
CA SER A 152 -18.29 5.08 8.14
C SER A 152 -19.58 4.38 7.74
N GLU A 153 -19.76 3.13 8.15
CA GLU A 153 -21.02 2.42 8.06
C GLU A 153 -22.06 3.10 8.97
N ALA A 154 -23.01 3.76 8.34
CA ALA A 154 -24.27 4.14 8.99
C ALA A 154 -25.40 3.41 8.23
N GLY A 155 -26.12 2.57 8.94
CA GLY A 155 -27.25 1.80 8.41
C GLY A 155 -28.37 2.72 7.90
N VAL A 156 -28.72 2.54 6.65
CA VAL A 156 -29.94 3.08 6.05
C VAL A 156 -30.88 1.91 5.80
N LYS A 157 -32.05 1.96 6.43
CA LYS A 157 -33.21 1.15 6.09
C LYS A 157 -33.66 1.55 4.68
N VAL A 158 -33.70 0.59 3.78
CA VAL A 158 -34.28 0.74 2.44
C VAL A 158 -35.60 0.02 2.42
N GLU A 159 -36.65 0.76 2.07
CA GLU A 159 -37.97 0.22 1.72
C GLU A 159 -37.87 -0.60 0.41
N GLU A 160 -38.58 -1.73 0.41
CA GLU A 160 -38.65 -2.64 -0.69
C GLU A 160 -39.40 -2.04 -1.89
N THR A 161 -38.75 -1.98 -3.02
CA THR A 161 -39.41 -2.01 -4.33
C THR A 161 -38.89 -3.21 -5.11
N THR A 162 -39.81 -4.07 -5.45
CA THR A 162 -39.65 -5.32 -6.18
C THR A 162 -39.22 -5.07 -7.62
N GLU A 163 -37.93 -5.32 -7.92
CA GLU A 163 -37.47 -5.70 -9.26
C GLU A 163 -36.27 -6.64 -9.14
N ALA A 164 -36.21 -7.64 -10.01
CA ALA A 164 -35.39 -8.84 -9.95
C ALA A 164 -33.99 -8.64 -9.39
N ALA A 165 -33.74 -9.23 -8.22
CA ALA A 165 -32.42 -9.22 -7.56
C ALA A 165 -31.42 -10.06 -8.36
N PRO A 166 -30.18 -9.57 -8.55
CA PRO A 166 -29.09 -10.45 -8.98
C PRO A 166 -28.88 -11.53 -7.90
N VAL A 167 -28.72 -12.76 -8.38
CA VAL A 167 -28.45 -13.95 -7.58
C VAL A 167 -27.46 -13.61 -6.47
N LYS A 168 -27.92 -13.64 -5.22
CA LYS A 168 -27.05 -13.55 -4.05
C LYS A 168 -26.12 -14.75 -4.11
N GLU A 169 -24.84 -14.54 -4.35
CA GLU A 169 -23.84 -15.55 -4.06
C GLU A 169 -24.07 -16.01 -2.62
N ASP A 170 -24.34 -17.30 -2.46
CA ASP A 170 -24.31 -17.96 -1.17
C ASP A 170 -22.91 -17.69 -0.57
N ARG A 171 -22.83 -16.68 0.27
CA ARG A 171 -21.72 -16.59 1.22
C ARG A 171 -21.91 -17.83 2.07
N GLU A 172 -21.05 -18.84 1.85
CA GLU A 172 -20.89 -19.91 2.80
C GLU A 172 -20.66 -19.24 4.15
N TYR A 173 -21.71 -19.14 4.93
CA TYR A 173 -21.64 -18.80 6.33
C TYR A 173 -20.68 -19.81 6.91
N ARG A 174 -19.46 -19.39 7.25
CA ARG A 174 -18.54 -20.23 8.01
C ARG A 174 -19.33 -20.69 9.21
N LYS A 175 -19.83 -21.94 9.15
CA LYS A 175 -20.50 -22.57 10.28
C LYS A 175 -19.56 -22.42 11.44
N GLY A 176 -19.95 -21.61 12.46
CA GLY A 176 -19.10 -21.32 13.58
C GLY A 176 -18.51 -22.61 14.10
N LEU A 177 -17.19 -22.66 14.30
CA LEU A 177 -16.50 -23.82 14.83
C LEU A 177 -17.26 -24.27 16.08
N LYS A 178 -17.81 -25.48 16.04
CA LYS A 178 -18.52 -26.02 17.20
C LYS A 178 -17.50 -26.15 18.32
N TYR A 179 -17.78 -25.62 19.51
CA TYR A 179 -16.91 -25.70 20.69
C TYR A 179 -16.36 -27.11 20.92
N ASN A 180 -17.12 -28.15 20.55
CA ASN A 180 -16.73 -29.56 20.68
C ASN A 180 -15.54 -29.97 19.79
N THR A 181 -15.19 -29.20 18.76
CA THR A 181 -14.06 -29.48 17.87
C THR A 181 -12.79 -28.70 18.24
N MET A 182 -12.86 -27.79 19.20
CA MET A 182 -11.70 -27.04 19.67
C MET A 182 -10.77 -27.94 20.46
N LYS A 183 -9.47 -27.88 20.14
CA LYS A 183 -8.41 -28.59 20.88
C LYS A 183 -7.66 -27.58 21.72
N ALA A 184 -7.68 -27.72 23.02
CA ALA A 184 -6.84 -26.94 23.91
C ALA A 184 -5.41 -27.50 23.87
N SER A 185 -4.41 -26.61 24.08
CA SER A 185 -2.99 -27.01 24.18
C SER A 185 -2.70 -27.88 25.42
N ARG A 186 -3.48 -27.67 26.46
CA ARG A 186 -3.41 -28.43 27.71
C ARG A 186 -4.82 -28.76 28.19
N VAL A 187 -5.03 -29.95 28.71
CA VAL A 187 -6.31 -30.38 29.30
C VAL A 187 -6.06 -30.70 30.79
N ILE A 188 -6.78 -29.98 31.64
CA ILE A 188 -6.75 -30.23 33.09
C ILE A 188 -8.01 -31.03 33.44
N LEU A 189 -7.82 -32.22 33.98
CA LEU A 189 -8.91 -33.08 34.44
C LEU A 189 -9.12 -32.91 35.95
N HIS A 190 -10.22 -32.28 36.31
CA HIS A 190 -10.67 -32.18 37.68
C HIS A 190 -11.47 -33.45 38.04
N LYS A 191 -10.97 -34.22 38.98
CA LYS A 191 -11.67 -35.39 39.49
C LYS A 191 -12.52 -34.98 40.68
N SER A 192 -13.77 -35.49 40.73
CA SER A 192 -14.63 -35.28 41.89
C SER A 192 -14.07 -35.97 43.14
N ASP A 193 -14.09 -35.27 44.26
CA ASP A 193 -13.72 -35.86 45.55
C ASP A 193 -14.84 -36.79 45.99
N ARG A 194 -14.57 -38.11 45.96
CA ARG A 194 -15.53 -39.13 46.31
C ARG A 194 -15.77 -39.24 47.83
N SER A 195 -14.90 -38.65 48.64
CA SER A 195 -15.08 -38.61 50.11
C SER A 195 -16.27 -37.72 50.51
N GLN A 196 -16.70 -36.82 49.61
CA GLN A 196 -17.85 -35.94 49.83
C GLN A 196 -19.21 -36.62 49.51
N LEU A 197 -19.19 -37.88 49.11
CA LEU A 197 -20.44 -38.62 48.88
C LEU A 197 -21.12 -38.94 50.19
N PRO A 198 -22.46 -38.84 50.28
CA PRO A 198 -23.20 -39.30 51.46
C PRO A 198 -22.91 -40.75 51.82
N VAL A 199 -22.87 -41.05 53.10
CA VAL A 199 -22.59 -42.41 53.58
C VAL A 199 -23.56 -43.41 52.97
N GLY A 200 -23.03 -44.53 52.43
CA GLY A 200 -23.84 -45.57 51.78
C GLY A 200 -24.11 -45.33 50.29
N SER A 201 -23.60 -44.22 49.71
CA SER A 201 -23.75 -43.96 48.28
C SER A 201 -22.88 -44.87 47.42
N VAL A 202 -23.42 -45.36 46.30
CA VAL A 202 -22.68 -46.14 45.30
C VAL A 202 -22.67 -45.38 43.97
N VAL A 203 -21.46 -45.17 43.39
CA VAL A 203 -21.32 -44.52 42.09
C VAL A 203 -21.77 -45.47 40.98
N ILE A 204 -22.90 -45.16 40.35
CA ILE A 204 -23.44 -45.98 39.25
C ILE A 204 -22.70 -45.72 37.94
N ARG A 205 -22.35 -44.44 37.67
CA ARG A 205 -21.69 -44.03 36.43
C ARG A 205 -20.87 -42.75 36.65
N SER A 206 -19.71 -42.66 36.01
CA SER A 206 -18.96 -41.42 35.90
C SER A 206 -18.60 -41.15 34.44
N TYR A 207 -18.64 -39.90 34.03
CA TYR A 207 -18.23 -39.46 32.69
C TYR A 207 -17.54 -38.11 32.78
N THR A 208 -16.66 -37.83 31.82
CA THR A 208 -15.98 -36.56 31.70
C THR A 208 -16.76 -35.65 30.72
N LYS A 209 -17.11 -34.47 31.18
CA LYS A 209 -17.73 -33.44 30.33
C LYS A 209 -16.76 -32.26 30.24
N ARG A 210 -16.59 -31.76 29.01
CA ARG A 210 -15.86 -30.52 28.82
C ARG A 210 -16.68 -29.37 29.38
N TYR A 211 -16.14 -28.68 30.41
CA TYR A 211 -16.92 -27.72 31.19
C TYR A 211 -16.60 -26.27 30.82
N SER A 212 -15.31 -25.92 30.74
CA SER A 212 -14.85 -24.56 30.49
C SER A 212 -13.53 -24.55 29.73
N TYR A 213 -13.20 -23.39 29.22
CA TYR A 213 -11.88 -23.06 28.69
C TYR A 213 -11.34 -21.88 29.45
N ASP A 214 -10.02 -21.86 29.65
CA ASP A 214 -9.31 -20.80 30.32
C ASP A 214 -8.03 -20.47 29.55
N GLU A 215 -7.55 -19.23 29.66
CA GLU A 215 -6.25 -18.77 29.16
C GLU A 215 -5.40 -18.38 30.38
N ILE A 216 -4.31 -19.12 30.60
CA ILE A 216 -3.37 -18.86 31.71
C ILE A 216 -2.15 -18.15 31.11
N VAL A 217 -1.92 -16.91 31.53
CA VAL A 217 -0.74 -16.13 31.18
C VAL A 217 0.14 -15.96 32.41
N GLU A 218 1.38 -16.45 32.32
CA GLU A 218 2.39 -16.33 33.36
C GLU A 218 3.72 -15.88 32.75
N PHE A 219 4.51 -15.11 33.51
CA PHE A 219 5.91 -14.85 33.19
C PHE A 219 6.78 -15.84 33.92
N VAL A 220 7.71 -16.44 33.18
CA VAL A 220 8.65 -17.42 33.73
C VAL A 220 10.04 -16.79 33.74
N GLU A 221 10.69 -16.80 34.89
CA GLU A 221 12.09 -16.43 35.05
C GLU A 221 12.95 -17.69 34.88
N HIS A 222 13.98 -17.60 34.05
CA HIS A 222 14.93 -18.66 33.79
C HIS A 222 16.28 -18.30 34.45
N ASP A 223 16.59 -18.87 35.60
CA ASP A 223 17.87 -18.74 36.24
C ASP A 223 18.83 -19.80 35.73
N VAL A 224 20.03 -19.40 35.31
CA VAL A 224 21.02 -20.29 34.72
C VAL A 224 22.28 -20.30 35.55
N GLU A 225 22.69 -21.47 35.97
CA GLU A 225 23.95 -21.67 36.68
C GLU A 225 25.13 -21.43 35.71
N VAL A 226 26.07 -20.59 36.11
CA VAL A 226 27.30 -20.32 35.40
C VAL A 226 28.47 -20.94 36.17
N LEU A 227 29.19 -21.84 35.54
CA LEU A 227 30.34 -22.48 36.14
C LEU A 227 31.64 -21.78 35.77
N VAL A 228 32.47 -21.52 36.78
CA VAL A 228 33.86 -21.11 36.60
C VAL A 228 34.73 -22.28 37.02
N TYR A 229 35.46 -22.87 36.10
CA TYR A 229 36.30 -24.02 36.37
C TYR A 229 37.69 -23.86 35.77
N LYS A 230 38.64 -24.62 36.32
CA LYS A 230 40.01 -24.67 35.83
C LYS A 230 40.19 -25.95 35.01
N THR A 231 40.69 -25.82 33.77
CA THR A 231 40.99 -27.00 32.95
C THR A 231 42.21 -27.76 33.46
N ALA A 232 42.44 -28.96 32.93
CA ALA A 232 43.62 -29.75 33.26
C ALA A 232 44.94 -29.01 32.94
N GLU A 233 44.94 -28.14 31.93
CA GLU A 233 46.08 -27.31 31.52
C GLU A 233 46.20 -26.02 32.37
N GLY A 234 45.38 -25.88 33.40
CA GLY A 234 45.43 -24.74 34.32
C GLY A 234 44.70 -23.46 33.85
N LYS A 235 44.03 -23.45 32.71
CA LYS A 235 43.26 -22.35 32.19
C LYS A 235 41.93 -22.21 32.91
N VAL A 236 41.61 -21.00 33.39
CA VAL A 236 40.30 -20.70 33.97
C VAL A 236 39.29 -20.40 32.86
N VAL A 237 38.17 -21.11 32.87
CA VAL A 237 37.07 -20.99 31.88
C VAL A 237 35.78 -20.70 32.64
N THR A 238 35.02 -19.74 32.13
CA THR A 238 33.64 -19.45 32.52
C THR A 238 32.72 -19.99 31.43
N ALA A 239 31.84 -20.91 31.76
CA ALA A 239 30.96 -21.52 30.76
C ALA A 239 29.55 -21.74 31.29
N TYR A 240 28.60 -21.59 30.37
CA TYR A 240 27.25 -22.12 30.52
C TYR A 240 27.28 -23.56 30.00
N LEU A 241 27.08 -24.53 30.88
CA LEU A 241 26.97 -25.94 30.48
C LEU A 241 25.54 -26.25 30.04
N PRO A 242 25.31 -27.30 29.22
CA PRO A 242 23.97 -27.78 28.91
C PRO A 242 23.15 -28.06 30.18
N TYR A 243 21.88 -27.70 30.17
CA TYR A 243 20.96 -27.99 31.26
C TYR A 243 20.82 -29.51 31.47
N LYS A 244 20.66 -29.93 32.73
CA LYS A 244 20.38 -31.34 33.04
C LYS A 244 18.98 -31.79 32.64
N ASP A 245 18.03 -30.86 32.51
CA ASP A 245 16.67 -31.14 32.11
C ASP A 245 16.58 -31.25 30.59
N ASP A 246 16.44 -32.46 30.08
CA ASP A 246 16.33 -32.81 28.67
C ASP A 246 15.09 -32.23 27.97
N ASN A 247 14.21 -31.54 28.70
CA ASN A 247 12.95 -30.98 28.16
C ASN A 247 13.02 -29.52 27.70
N ALA A 248 14.13 -28.82 27.91
CA ALA A 248 14.29 -27.43 27.55
C ALA A 248 15.25 -27.28 26.36
N CYS A 249 14.71 -27.03 25.16
CA CYS A 249 15.52 -26.69 24.01
C CYS A 249 16.28 -25.39 24.28
N LYS A 250 17.60 -25.36 24.04
CA LYS A 250 18.45 -24.18 24.22
C LYS A 250 17.89 -22.95 23.52
N GLY A 251 17.32 -23.11 22.32
CA GLY A 251 16.71 -22.04 21.54
C GLY A 251 15.42 -21.47 22.15
N GLU A 252 14.75 -22.20 23.05
CA GLU A 252 13.51 -21.77 23.69
C GLU A 252 13.70 -21.10 25.05
N THR A 253 14.70 -21.52 25.82
CA THR A 253 14.94 -21.06 27.19
C THR A 253 16.05 -20.02 27.30
N SER A 254 17.01 -20.01 26.38
CA SER A 254 18.10 -19.05 26.40
C SER A 254 17.63 -17.68 25.91
N GLN A 255 18.29 -16.63 26.38
CA GLN A 255 18.04 -15.26 25.94
C GLN A 255 18.45 -15.06 24.49
N PHE A 256 17.63 -14.28 23.76
CA PHE A 256 17.97 -13.83 22.42
C PHE A 256 19.17 -12.84 22.47
N PRO A 257 20.13 -12.90 21.54
CA PRO A 257 21.34 -12.09 21.58
C PRO A 257 21.07 -10.59 21.79
N GLY A 258 21.69 -10.02 22.83
CA GLY A 258 21.53 -8.62 23.21
C GLY A 258 20.21 -8.26 23.88
N THR A 259 19.48 -9.25 24.38
CA THR A 259 18.23 -9.06 25.11
C THR A 259 18.19 -9.93 26.38
N HIS A 260 17.18 -9.71 27.22
CA HIS A 260 16.80 -10.62 28.30
C HIS A 260 15.49 -11.39 27.98
N ALA A 261 15.07 -11.39 26.71
CA ALA A 261 13.91 -12.13 26.28
C ALA A 261 14.27 -13.48 25.67
N THR A 262 13.49 -14.50 25.95
CA THR A 262 13.53 -15.76 25.19
C THR A 262 12.96 -15.55 23.79
N SER A 263 13.15 -16.52 22.89
CA SER A 263 12.49 -16.55 21.58
C SER A 263 10.97 -16.42 21.69
N GLY A 264 10.37 -17.05 22.70
CA GLY A 264 8.94 -17.01 22.99
C GLY A 264 8.47 -15.60 23.35
N LEU A 265 9.12 -14.95 24.32
CA LEU A 265 8.76 -13.60 24.76
C LEU A 265 8.99 -12.56 23.65
N LEU A 266 10.12 -12.62 22.94
CA LEU A 266 10.42 -11.70 21.84
C LEU A 266 9.41 -11.84 20.69
N SER A 267 9.05 -13.09 20.32
CA SER A 267 8.04 -13.34 19.29
C SER A 267 6.66 -12.83 19.69
N TYR A 268 6.29 -12.95 20.94
CA TYR A 268 5.04 -12.44 21.48
C TYR A 268 4.98 -10.90 21.39
N ILE A 269 6.04 -10.21 21.83
CA ILE A 269 6.11 -8.74 21.77
C ILE A 269 6.03 -8.26 20.30
N ALA A 270 6.78 -8.91 19.40
CA ALA A 270 6.76 -8.59 17.97
C ALA A 270 5.37 -8.78 17.35
N PHE A 271 4.72 -9.91 17.67
CA PHE A 271 3.37 -10.21 17.20
C PHE A 271 2.35 -9.18 17.70
N ASN A 272 2.35 -8.87 19.00
CA ASN A 272 1.44 -7.89 19.57
C ASN A 272 1.67 -6.49 19.01
N LYS A 273 2.92 -6.06 18.92
CA LYS A 273 3.25 -4.72 18.42
C LYS A 273 2.83 -4.54 16.95
N TYR A 274 3.16 -5.46 16.06
CA TYR A 274 3.04 -5.24 14.62
C TYR A 274 1.84 -5.94 13.99
N GLN A 275 1.41 -7.11 14.49
CA GLN A 275 0.21 -7.77 13.93
C GLN A 275 -1.07 -7.36 14.67
N MET A 276 -1.02 -7.28 16.01
CA MET A 276 -2.16 -6.85 16.82
C MET A 276 -2.22 -5.33 16.97
N CYS A 277 -1.23 -4.61 16.44
CA CYS A 277 -1.12 -3.16 16.48
C CYS A 277 -1.19 -2.57 17.90
N THR A 278 -0.69 -3.31 18.91
CA THR A 278 -0.69 -2.89 20.31
C THR A 278 0.47 -1.92 20.56
N PRO A 279 0.24 -0.68 21.01
CA PRO A 279 1.31 0.23 21.40
C PRO A 279 2.14 -0.33 22.55
N LEU A 280 3.46 -0.10 22.53
CA LEU A 280 4.36 -0.66 23.55
C LEU A 280 3.97 -0.26 24.98
N TYR A 281 3.47 0.97 25.20
CA TYR A 281 3.04 1.38 26.54
C TYR A 281 1.90 0.52 27.10
N ARG A 282 1.03 -0.06 26.26
CA ARG A 282 0.01 -1.02 26.70
C ARG A 282 0.60 -2.36 27.05
N GLU A 283 1.62 -2.81 26.34
CA GLU A 283 2.38 -4.00 26.71
C GLU A 283 3.09 -3.79 28.06
N LEU A 284 3.66 -2.62 28.30
CA LEU A 284 4.25 -2.29 29.62
C LEU A 284 3.21 -2.35 30.74
N THR A 285 2.01 -1.82 30.52
CA THR A 285 0.91 -1.94 31.49
C THR A 285 0.54 -3.39 31.77
N ARG A 286 0.48 -4.22 30.72
CA ARG A 286 0.21 -5.65 30.85
C ARG A 286 1.32 -6.35 31.65
N PHE A 287 2.59 -6.06 31.35
CA PHE A 287 3.73 -6.62 32.07
C PHE A 287 3.73 -6.23 33.55
N LEU A 288 3.44 -4.96 33.83
CA LEU A 288 3.34 -4.47 35.20
C LEU A 288 2.23 -5.18 36.00
N ASN A 289 1.09 -5.50 35.39
CA ASN A 289 0.01 -6.26 36.01
C ASN A 289 0.43 -7.71 36.37
N HIS A 290 1.53 -8.21 35.77
CA HIS A 290 2.15 -9.50 36.09
C HIS A 290 3.48 -9.35 36.87
N ASN A 291 3.66 -8.20 37.57
CA ASN A 291 4.85 -7.89 38.36
C ASN A 291 6.17 -7.82 37.56
N MET A 292 6.10 -7.70 36.24
CA MET A 292 7.26 -7.52 35.39
C MET A 292 7.44 -6.04 35.05
N GLN A 293 8.42 -5.40 35.68
CA GLN A 293 8.74 -3.99 35.44
C GLN A 293 9.84 -3.86 34.39
N ILE A 294 9.52 -3.27 33.23
CA ILE A 294 10.42 -3.08 32.12
C ILE A 294 10.18 -1.71 31.48
N SER A 295 11.19 -1.11 30.84
CA SER A 295 11.06 0.19 30.18
C SER A 295 10.62 0.08 28.73
N ASP A 296 10.00 1.14 28.19
CA ASP A 296 9.66 1.26 26.77
C ASP A 296 10.91 1.18 25.88
N GLY A 297 11.99 1.82 26.31
CA GLY A 297 13.29 1.74 25.61
C GLY A 297 13.83 0.33 25.53
N THR A 298 13.64 -0.49 26.57
CA THR A 298 14.07 -1.89 26.58
C THR A 298 13.28 -2.72 25.56
N LEU A 299 11.94 -2.60 25.54
CA LEU A 299 11.11 -3.31 24.56
C LEU A 299 11.43 -2.88 23.13
N SER A 300 11.61 -1.57 22.89
CA SER A 300 11.99 -1.04 21.60
C SER A 300 13.35 -1.58 21.14
N ASN A 301 14.33 -1.66 22.07
CA ASN A 301 15.66 -2.23 21.78
C ASN A 301 15.58 -3.73 21.47
N TRP A 302 14.76 -4.50 22.17
CA TRP A 302 14.60 -5.93 21.88
C TRP A 302 14.01 -6.16 20.49
N LEU A 303 13.00 -5.38 20.11
CA LEU A 303 12.44 -5.43 18.76
C LEU A 303 13.47 -5.01 17.69
N PHE A 304 14.27 -3.99 17.98
CA PHE A 304 15.36 -3.58 17.11
C PHE A 304 16.36 -4.72 16.92
N LYS A 305 16.83 -5.35 18.00
CA LYS A 305 17.75 -6.50 17.95
C LYS A 305 17.17 -7.68 17.16
N GLY A 306 15.90 -8.01 17.35
CA GLY A 306 15.21 -9.03 16.54
C GLY A 306 15.17 -8.68 15.06
N SER A 307 14.95 -7.41 14.73
CA SER A 307 14.88 -6.95 13.35
C SER A 307 16.24 -6.99 12.62
N GLU A 308 17.36 -6.81 13.33
CA GLU A 308 18.70 -6.89 12.72
C GLU A 308 18.93 -8.26 12.07
N TYR A 309 18.53 -9.34 12.73
CA TYR A 309 18.62 -10.71 12.18
C TYR A 309 17.57 -10.97 11.09
N LEU A 310 16.36 -10.43 11.23
CA LEU A 310 15.33 -10.54 10.20
C LEU A 310 15.71 -9.80 8.90
N LYS A 311 16.46 -8.71 9.00
CA LYS A 311 16.96 -7.97 7.84
C LYS A 311 17.82 -8.82 6.92
N GLU A 312 18.59 -9.75 7.47
CA GLU A 312 19.44 -10.65 6.68
C GLU A 312 18.63 -11.56 5.73
N LEU A 313 17.33 -11.71 5.98
CA LEU A 313 16.44 -12.49 5.11
C LEU A 313 15.83 -11.65 3.99
N ILE A 314 15.84 -10.32 4.09
CA ILE A 314 15.21 -9.41 3.11
C ILE A 314 15.78 -9.60 1.70
N PRO A 315 17.11 -9.71 1.49
CA PRO A 315 17.66 -9.98 0.17
C PRO A 315 17.10 -11.25 -0.46
N HIS A 316 17.01 -12.35 0.29
CA HIS A 316 16.45 -13.61 -0.19
C HIS A 316 14.95 -13.51 -0.54
N LEU A 317 14.16 -12.77 0.26
CA LEU A 317 12.76 -12.48 -0.09
C LEU A 317 12.67 -11.60 -1.33
N LYS A 318 13.59 -10.64 -1.49
CA LYS A 318 13.65 -9.76 -2.67
C LYS A 318 13.97 -10.56 -3.93
N ASP A 319 14.90 -11.51 -3.85
CA ASP A 319 15.21 -12.43 -4.94
C ASP A 319 13.98 -13.23 -5.39
N LEU A 320 13.18 -13.72 -4.44
CA LEU A 320 11.93 -14.42 -4.74
C LEU A 320 10.82 -13.48 -5.26
N ALA A 321 10.70 -12.30 -4.69
CA ALA A 321 9.64 -11.36 -5.07
C ALA A 321 9.87 -10.77 -6.46
N LEU A 322 11.13 -10.53 -6.83
CA LEU A 322 11.57 -9.88 -8.06
C LEU A 322 12.31 -10.88 -8.99
N GLU A 323 11.93 -12.15 -8.93
CA GLU A 323 12.47 -13.15 -9.85
C GLU A 323 12.17 -12.78 -11.31
N LYS A 324 12.93 -13.39 -12.24
CA LYS A 324 12.70 -13.16 -13.66
C LYS A 324 11.25 -13.47 -14.03
N ASP A 325 10.65 -12.61 -14.86
CA ASP A 325 9.26 -12.68 -15.32
C ASP A 325 8.20 -12.59 -14.18
N ALA A 326 8.57 -12.08 -13.01
CA ALA A 326 7.62 -11.87 -11.92
C ALA A 326 6.57 -10.80 -12.26
N PHE A 327 5.34 -11.02 -11.79
CA PHE A 327 4.32 -9.98 -11.72
C PHE A 327 4.22 -9.46 -10.28
N VAL A 328 4.46 -8.17 -10.11
CA VAL A 328 4.56 -7.52 -8.80
C VAL A 328 3.52 -6.43 -8.66
N ASN A 329 2.81 -6.44 -7.54
CA ASN A 329 1.94 -5.34 -7.11
C ASN A 329 2.74 -4.40 -6.19
N CYS A 330 2.66 -3.10 -6.42
CA CYS A 330 3.36 -2.10 -5.63
C CYS A 330 2.40 -1.00 -5.16
N ASP A 331 2.58 -0.56 -3.93
CA ASP A 331 1.84 0.56 -3.36
C ASP A 331 2.68 1.18 -2.24
N GLU A 332 2.36 2.41 -1.81
CA GLU A 332 3.06 3.06 -0.71
C GLU A 332 2.08 3.69 0.29
N THR A 333 2.49 3.73 1.54
CA THR A 333 1.72 4.39 2.60
C THR A 333 2.57 5.39 3.35
N TRP A 334 1.94 6.49 3.78
CA TRP A 334 2.63 7.49 4.59
C TRP A 334 2.71 7.06 6.06
N CYS A 335 3.76 7.53 6.74
CA CYS A 335 3.91 7.44 8.18
C CYS A 335 4.47 8.75 8.72
N ARG A 336 4.34 8.97 10.03
CA ARG A 336 5.00 10.09 10.71
C ARG A 336 6.25 9.59 11.40
N VAL A 337 7.34 10.31 11.20
CA VAL A 337 8.62 10.00 11.84
C VAL A 337 9.11 11.23 12.59
N ARG A 338 9.50 11.05 13.85
CA ARG A 338 10.09 12.12 14.67
C ARG A 338 11.55 12.31 14.28
N LYS A 339 11.93 13.55 13.95
CA LYS A 339 13.32 13.93 13.66
C LYS A 339 13.59 15.31 14.31
N GLN A 340 14.58 15.37 15.20
CA GLN A 340 14.95 16.61 15.87
C GLN A 340 13.78 17.39 16.52
N GLY A 341 12.89 16.69 17.22
CA GLY A 341 11.75 17.28 17.90
C GLY A 341 10.54 17.62 17.01
N LYS A 342 10.67 17.52 15.68
CA LYS A 342 9.58 17.76 14.71
C LYS A 342 9.09 16.43 14.12
N TYR A 343 7.86 16.43 13.60
CA TYR A 343 7.30 15.30 12.88
C TYR A 343 7.35 15.56 11.38
N SER A 344 7.91 14.61 10.63
CA SER A 344 7.90 14.64 9.16
C SER A 344 7.05 13.51 8.61
N LYS A 345 6.33 13.80 7.53
CA LYS A 345 5.61 12.78 6.75
C LYS A 345 6.63 12.02 5.90
N LYS A 346 6.67 10.72 6.08
CA LYS A 346 7.57 9.79 5.40
C LYS A 346 6.74 8.66 4.79
N TYR A 347 7.35 7.77 4.00
CA TYR A 347 6.66 6.72 3.27
C TYR A 347 7.33 5.36 3.46
N ILE A 348 6.50 4.33 3.47
CA ILE A 348 6.88 2.92 3.45
C ILE A 348 6.29 2.33 2.16
N TRP A 349 7.12 1.68 1.37
CA TRP A 349 6.75 0.98 0.16
C TRP A 349 6.37 -0.45 0.46
N CYS A 350 5.42 -1.01 -0.29
CA CYS A 350 4.97 -2.38 -0.17
C CYS A 350 4.98 -3.03 -1.57
N LEU A 351 5.75 -4.11 -1.71
CA LEU A 351 5.77 -4.94 -2.90
C LEU A 351 5.15 -6.30 -2.57
N VAL A 352 4.33 -6.82 -3.48
CA VAL A 352 3.66 -8.10 -3.33
C VAL A 352 3.83 -8.93 -4.60
N ASN A 353 4.46 -10.09 -4.47
CA ASN A 353 4.43 -11.13 -5.48
C ASN A 353 3.49 -12.24 -5.00
N LYS A 354 2.31 -12.33 -5.63
CA LYS A 354 1.29 -13.32 -5.28
C LYS A 354 1.72 -14.75 -5.59
N ALA A 355 2.45 -14.96 -6.68
CA ALA A 355 2.91 -16.28 -7.11
C ALA A 355 3.95 -16.82 -6.13
N ALA A 356 4.95 -16.03 -5.79
CA ALA A 356 5.97 -16.35 -4.80
C ALA A 356 5.46 -16.28 -3.34
N LYS A 357 4.22 -15.82 -3.12
CA LYS A 357 3.62 -15.60 -1.79
C LYS A 357 4.50 -14.73 -0.89
N THR A 358 5.15 -13.72 -1.44
CA THR A 358 6.04 -12.82 -0.74
C THR A 358 5.47 -11.41 -0.68
N VAL A 359 5.69 -10.76 0.47
CA VAL A 359 5.39 -9.35 0.68
C VAL A 359 6.61 -8.69 1.30
N ILE A 360 7.01 -7.56 0.75
CA ILE A 360 8.17 -6.81 1.24
C ILE A 360 7.76 -5.37 1.52
N PHE A 361 8.03 -4.93 2.75
CA PHE A 361 7.92 -3.52 3.12
C PHE A 361 9.29 -2.89 3.19
N ILE A 362 9.45 -1.71 2.60
CA ILE A 362 10.73 -1.00 2.52
C ILE A 362 10.54 0.43 3.00
N TYR A 363 11.37 0.84 3.96
CA TYR A 363 11.53 2.21 4.38
C TYR A 363 12.91 2.71 3.97
N ASP A 364 12.97 3.57 2.95
CA ASP A 364 14.21 4.17 2.45
C ASP A 364 14.22 5.68 2.75
N ASP A 365 14.70 6.05 3.93
CA ASP A 365 14.62 7.41 4.52
C ASP A 365 13.23 8.08 4.34
N GLY A 366 12.23 7.26 4.04
CA GLY A 366 10.83 7.65 3.87
C GLY A 366 10.57 8.53 2.66
N SER A 367 11.38 8.45 1.63
CA SER A 367 11.14 9.12 0.35
C SER A 367 9.98 8.47 -0.41
N ARG A 368 9.21 9.28 -1.15
CA ARG A 368 8.19 8.86 -2.12
C ARG A 368 8.69 9.03 -3.56
N GLY A 369 9.97 9.29 -3.73
CA GLY A 369 10.55 9.64 -5.02
C GLY A 369 10.78 8.44 -5.94
N ARG A 370 10.84 8.71 -7.26
CA ARG A 370 11.16 7.74 -8.32
C ARG A 370 12.44 6.95 -8.04
N LYS A 371 13.45 7.60 -7.45
CA LYS A 371 14.74 6.96 -7.13
C LYS A 371 14.54 5.73 -6.25
N VAL A 372 13.68 5.81 -5.21
CA VAL A 372 13.44 4.69 -4.29
C VAL A 372 12.91 3.47 -5.03
N LEU A 373 11.91 3.66 -5.90
CA LEU A 373 11.35 2.55 -6.66
C LEU A 373 12.37 1.97 -7.64
N ARG A 374 13.21 2.81 -8.26
CA ARG A 374 14.30 2.35 -9.12
C ARG A 374 15.30 1.52 -8.33
N ASP A 375 15.74 1.99 -7.16
CA ASP A 375 16.68 1.29 -6.28
C ASP A 375 16.07 -0.02 -5.72
N ILE A 376 14.75 -0.07 -5.53
CA ILE A 376 14.05 -1.30 -5.15
C ILE A 376 14.05 -2.33 -6.27
N LEU A 377 13.72 -1.91 -7.49
CA LEU A 377 13.66 -2.79 -8.66
C LEU A 377 15.06 -3.20 -9.14
N GLU A 378 16.06 -2.34 -8.92
CA GLU A 378 17.42 -2.51 -9.44
C GLU A 378 17.38 -2.82 -10.96
N ASP A 379 18.28 -3.69 -11.45
CA ASP A 379 18.27 -4.14 -12.84
C ASP A 379 17.48 -5.45 -13.02
N ARG A 380 16.44 -5.69 -12.21
CA ARG A 380 15.65 -6.92 -12.23
C ARG A 380 14.73 -6.98 -13.45
N GLU A 381 14.72 -8.12 -14.13
CA GLU A 381 13.89 -8.39 -15.31
C GLU A 381 12.51 -8.94 -14.90
N ILE A 382 11.68 -8.12 -14.25
CA ILE A 382 10.29 -8.51 -13.94
C ILE A 382 9.40 -8.33 -15.18
N ALA A 383 8.35 -9.16 -15.33
CA ALA A 383 7.42 -9.06 -16.45
C ALA A 383 6.54 -7.81 -16.34
N ALA A 384 6.02 -7.54 -15.14
CA ALA A 384 5.10 -6.43 -14.96
C ALA A 384 5.07 -5.90 -13.52
N LEU A 385 4.76 -4.60 -13.39
CA LEU A 385 4.49 -3.94 -12.13
C LEU A 385 3.12 -3.27 -12.18
N GLN A 386 2.27 -3.59 -11.20
CA GLN A 386 0.97 -2.94 -11.04
C GLN A 386 0.97 -1.98 -9.85
N SER A 387 0.45 -0.77 -10.07
CA SER A 387 0.38 0.28 -9.06
C SER A 387 -0.93 1.07 -9.17
N ASP A 388 -1.10 2.10 -8.33
CA ASP A 388 -1.97 3.21 -8.66
C ASP A 388 -1.36 4.04 -9.81
N ALA A 389 -2.13 4.93 -10.40
CA ALA A 389 -1.62 5.79 -11.48
C ALA A 389 -0.90 7.05 -10.95
N TYR A 390 -0.13 6.93 -9.88
CA TYR A 390 0.66 8.04 -9.37
C TYR A 390 1.88 8.30 -10.25
N ASN A 391 2.18 9.57 -10.49
CA ASN A 391 3.23 10.01 -11.43
C ASN A 391 4.63 9.39 -11.20
N VAL A 392 4.92 8.95 -9.97
CA VAL A 392 6.18 8.29 -9.64
C VAL A 392 6.36 7.00 -10.44
N TYR A 393 5.28 6.28 -10.75
CA TYR A 393 5.34 5.02 -11.50
C TYR A 393 5.47 5.23 -13.02
N MET A 394 5.16 6.42 -13.53
CA MET A 394 5.16 6.70 -14.98
C MET A 394 6.55 6.65 -15.64
N PHE A 395 7.63 6.59 -14.86
CA PHE A 395 8.96 6.37 -15.43
C PHE A 395 9.13 4.95 -15.97
N ILE A 396 8.37 3.97 -15.46
CA ILE A 396 8.42 2.57 -15.89
C ILE A 396 8.17 2.51 -17.39
N ASP A 397 7.13 3.18 -17.88
CA ASP A 397 6.78 3.23 -19.31
C ASP A 397 7.86 3.89 -20.18
N LYS A 398 8.70 4.75 -19.59
CA LYS A 398 9.70 5.55 -20.32
C LYS A 398 11.11 4.97 -20.24
N GLU A 399 11.47 4.38 -19.11
CA GLU A 399 12.84 4.00 -18.77
C GLU A 399 13.05 2.47 -18.68
N LEU A 400 11.97 1.72 -18.42
CA LEU A 400 12.02 0.25 -18.25
C LEU A 400 11.21 -0.42 -19.36
N SER A 401 11.75 -0.40 -20.59
CA SER A 401 11.05 -0.91 -21.79
C SER A 401 10.62 -2.39 -21.71
N ASN A 402 11.25 -3.16 -20.81
CA ASN A 402 10.97 -4.59 -20.64
C ASN A 402 9.94 -4.88 -19.53
N VAL A 403 9.46 -3.86 -18.81
CA VAL A 403 8.51 -4.02 -17.71
C VAL A 403 7.16 -3.46 -18.12
N THR A 404 6.12 -4.28 -18.16
CA THR A 404 4.76 -3.83 -18.40
C THR A 404 4.22 -3.09 -17.17
N HIS A 405 3.89 -1.81 -17.30
CA HIS A 405 3.23 -1.05 -16.24
C HIS A 405 1.71 -1.21 -16.31
N LEU A 406 1.09 -1.62 -15.20
CA LEU A 406 -0.35 -1.74 -15.04
C LEU A 406 -0.88 -0.72 -14.03
N CYS A 407 -2.02 -0.10 -14.37
CA CYS A 407 -2.76 0.75 -13.45
C CYS A 407 -3.98 0.03 -12.86
N CYS A 408 -4.34 0.42 -11.65
CA CYS A 408 -5.44 -0.18 -10.89
C CYS A 408 -6.82 0.27 -11.43
N MET A 409 -7.62 -0.67 -11.96
CA MET A 409 -8.97 -0.40 -12.44
C MET A 409 -9.94 0.00 -11.30
N ALA A 410 -9.69 -0.44 -10.06
CA ALA A 410 -10.49 -0.04 -8.90
C ALA A 410 -10.43 1.48 -8.67
N HIS A 411 -9.27 2.11 -8.88
CA HIS A 411 -9.12 3.55 -8.78
C HIS A 411 -9.90 4.30 -9.89
N ALA A 412 -9.88 3.79 -11.12
CA ALA A 412 -10.71 4.33 -12.19
C ALA A 412 -12.20 4.25 -11.84
N ARG A 413 -12.66 3.06 -11.38
CA ARG A 413 -14.04 2.85 -10.94
C ARG A 413 -14.45 3.78 -9.81
N ALA A 414 -13.58 3.96 -8.80
CA ALA A 414 -13.84 4.84 -7.66
C ALA A 414 -14.08 6.29 -8.09
N LYS A 415 -13.29 6.82 -9.05
CA LYS A 415 -13.47 8.17 -9.59
C LYS A 415 -14.81 8.34 -10.31
N PHE A 416 -15.22 7.38 -11.12
CA PHE A 416 -16.55 7.43 -11.78
C PHE A 416 -17.68 7.26 -10.77
N LYS A 417 -17.50 6.42 -9.75
CA LYS A 417 -18.49 6.28 -8.69
C LYS A 417 -18.62 7.57 -7.87
N GLU A 418 -17.53 8.26 -7.57
CA GLU A 418 -17.54 9.57 -6.93
C GLU A 418 -18.27 10.63 -7.79
N ALA A 419 -18.01 10.65 -9.11
CA ALA A 419 -18.71 11.52 -10.04
C ALA A 419 -20.23 11.21 -10.08
N LEU A 420 -20.63 9.95 -10.02
CA LEU A 420 -22.03 9.53 -10.00
C LEU A 420 -22.70 9.88 -8.67
N ASP A 421 -22.10 9.46 -7.54
CA ASP A 421 -22.75 9.52 -6.22
C ASP A 421 -22.73 10.94 -5.64
N GLN A 422 -21.59 11.64 -5.73
CA GLN A 422 -21.38 12.98 -5.16
C GLN A 422 -21.57 14.07 -6.20
N GLY A 423 -21.01 13.89 -7.40
CA GLY A 423 -21.15 14.82 -8.52
C GLY A 423 -22.53 14.78 -9.18
N LYS A 424 -23.36 13.77 -8.89
CA LYS A 424 -24.68 13.54 -9.50
C LYS A 424 -24.65 13.51 -11.03
N ASP A 425 -23.52 13.12 -11.61
CA ASP A 425 -23.36 13.04 -13.06
C ASP A 425 -23.71 11.62 -13.56
N GLU A 426 -24.93 11.48 -14.06
CA GLU A 426 -25.47 10.18 -14.54
C GLU A 426 -24.66 9.60 -15.72
N ARG A 427 -23.89 10.42 -16.44
CA ARG A 427 -22.99 9.93 -17.50
C ARG A 427 -21.91 8.99 -16.99
N ALA A 428 -21.53 9.11 -15.70
CA ALA A 428 -20.57 8.22 -15.05
C ALA A 428 -21.09 6.78 -14.90
N ARG A 429 -22.43 6.56 -14.91
CA ARG A 429 -23.07 5.25 -14.75
C ARG A 429 -22.57 4.24 -15.78
N LEU A 430 -22.49 4.64 -17.04
CA LEU A 430 -22.00 3.76 -18.12
C LEU A 430 -20.60 3.19 -17.78
N PHE A 431 -19.69 4.03 -17.30
CA PHE A 431 -18.32 3.59 -16.95
C PHE A 431 -18.31 2.68 -15.74
N VAL A 432 -19.11 3.00 -14.71
CA VAL A 432 -19.24 2.17 -13.49
C VAL A 432 -19.77 0.77 -13.86
N ASP A 433 -20.79 0.69 -14.74
CA ASP A 433 -21.39 -0.56 -15.17
C ASP A 433 -20.45 -1.36 -16.08
N CYS A 434 -19.80 -0.71 -17.05
CA CYS A 434 -18.81 -1.35 -17.92
C CYS A 434 -17.63 -1.94 -17.11
N ILE A 435 -17.09 -1.17 -16.17
CA ILE A 435 -16.03 -1.69 -15.27
C ILE A 435 -16.59 -2.83 -14.41
N GLY A 436 -17.84 -2.72 -13.95
CA GLY A 436 -18.53 -3.78 -13.23
C GLY A 436 -18.61 -5.09 -14.02
N LEU A 437 -18.90 -5.03 -15.32
CA LEU A 437 -18.90 -6.21 -16.22
C LEU A 437 -17.50 -6.84 -16.29
N LEU A 438 -16.43 -6.03 -16.43
CA LEU A 438 -15.06 -6.55 -16.46
C LEU A 438 -14.71 -7.30 -15.16
N TYR A 439 -15.10 -6.77 -13.99
CA TYR A 439 -14.95 -7.48 -12.72
C TYR A 439 -15.79 -8.75 -12.64
N GLY A 440 -16.98 -8.75 -13.23
CA GLY A 440 -17.83 -9.94 -13.34
C GLY A 440 -17.15 -11.05 -14.14
N TYR A 441 -16.50 -10.72 -15.26
CA TYR A 441 -15.72 -11.69 -16.05
C TYR A 441 -14.54 -12.26 -15.25
N GLU A 442 -13.80 -11.42 -14.53
CA GLU A 442 -12.70 -11.89 -13.67
C GLU A 442 -13.19 -12.81 -12.52
N ALA A 443 -14.39 -12.56 -11.98
CA ALA A 443 -15.00 -13.43 -10.98
C ALA A 443 -15.43 -14.76 -11.60
N GLU A 444 -15.98 -14.75 -12.83
CA GLU A 444 -16.34 -15.95 -13.60
C GLU A 444 -15.09 -16.81 -13.86
N TYR A 445 -13.97 -16.23 -14.32
CA TYR A 445 -12.74 -16.96 -14.60
C TYR A 445 -12.18 -17.66 -13.35
N ARG A 446 -12.20 -16.97 -12.21
CA ARG A 446 -11.79 -17.56 -10.92
C ARG A 446 -12.71 -18.70 -10.48
N ARG A 447 -14.03 -18.55 -10.64
CA ARG A 447 -15.02 -19.59 -10.30
C ARG A 447 -14.83 -20.84 -11.16
N LEU A 448 -14.48 -20.66 -12.43
CA LEU A 448 -14.24 -21.76 -13.38
C LEU A 448 -12.85 -22.38 -13.22
N GLY A 449 -11.95 -21.79 -12.43
CA GLY A 449 -10.59 -22.28 -12.21
C GLY A 449 -9.73 -22.27 -13.48
N LEU A 450 -9.94 -21.28 -14.37
CA LEU A 450 -9.23 -21.20 -15.65
C LEU A 450 -7.72 -20.98 -15.46
N SER A 451 -6.94 -21.57 -16.35
CA SER A 451 -5.50 -21.36 -16.47
C SER A 451 -5.19 -19.93 -16.93
N SER A 452 -3.94 -19.47 -16.71
CA SER A 452 -3.51 -18.14 -17.15
C SER A 452 -3.67 -17.92 -18.66
N ASP A 453 -3.43 -18.94 -19.48
CA ASP A 453 -3.59 -18.85 -20.94
C ASP A 453 -5.06 -18.74 -21.34
N GLU A 454 -5.94 -19.50 -20.71
CA GLU A 454 -7.40 -19.42 -20.91
C GLU A 454 -7.92 -18.05 -20.48
N ILE A 455 -7.49 -17.54 -19.33
CA ILE A 455 -7.85 -16.19 -18.85
C ILE A 455 -7.39 -15.14 -19.86
N ARG A 456 -6.14 -15.21 -20.33
CA ARG A 456 -5.62 -14.29 -21.35
C ARG A 456 -6.48 -14.34 -22.63
N HIS A 457 -6.85 -15.54 -23.10
CA HIS A 457 -7.69 -15.69 -24.26
C HIS A 457 -9.08 -15.07 -24.05
N ARG A 458 -9.73 -15.35 -22.91
CA ARG A 458 -11.06 -14.82 -22.56
C ARG A 458 -11.06 -13.30 -22.38
N ARG A 459 -10.00 -12.70 -21.86
CA ARG A 459 -9.85 -11.26 -21.74
C ARG A 459 -9.73 -10.54 -23.09
N ASN A 460 -9.46 -11.26 -24.15
CA ASN A 460 -9.34 -10.76 -25.52
C ASN A 460 -10.47 -11.24 -26.44
N ASP A 461 -11.55 -11.78 -25.90
CA ASP A 461 -12.75 -12.16 -26.63
C ASP A 461 -13.64 -10.97 -26.99
N SER A 462 -14.68 -11.23 -27.79
CA SER A 462 -15.65 -10.22 -28.23
C SER A 462 -16.37 -9.53 -27.09
N ARG A 463 -16.70 -10.24 -25.99
CA ARG A 463 -17.40 -9.66 -24.84
C ARG A 463 -16.60 -8.53 -24.19
N THR A 464 -15.31 -8.76 -24.01
CA THR A 464 -14.40 -7.74 -23.45
C THR A 464 -14.17 -6.61 -24.45
N ALA A 465 -14.02 -6.93 -25.74
CA ALA A 465 -13.87 -5.94 -26.80
C ALA A 465 -15.09 -5.00 -26.87
N ASP A 466 -16.30 -5.53 -26.79
CA ASP A 466 -17.54 -4.74 -26.81
C ASP A 466 -17.63 -3.75 -25.63
N VAL A 467 -17.27 -4.20 -24.42
CA VAL A 467 -17.21 -3.33 -23.24
C VAL A 467 -16.20 -2.21 -23.44
N MET A 468 -15.01 -2.52 -23.96
CA MET A 468 -13.96 -1.52 -24.21
C MET A 468 -14.39 -0.53 -25.30
N ILE A 469 -15.01 -0.98 -26.39
CA ILE A 469 -15.51 -0.13 -27.45
C ILE A 469 -16.56 0.85 -26.90
N ARG A 470 -17.53 0.37 -26.11
CA ARG A 470 -18.54 1.21 -25.47
C ARG A 470 -17.90 2.28 -24.58
N MET A 471 -16.94 1.90 -23.73
CA MET A 471 -16.24 2.84 -22.86
C MET A 471 -15.43 3.87 -23.67
N ASN A 472 -14.70 3.45 -24.69
CA ASN A 472 -13.86 4.34 -25.49
C ASN A 472 -14.70 5.30 -26.34
N THR A 473 -15.79 4.82 -26.93
CA THR A 473 -16.73 5.66 -27.70
C THR A 473 -17.31 6.77 -26.83
N GLU A 474 -17.81 6.43 -25.65
CA GLU A 474 -18.39 7.41 -24.73
C GLU A 474 -17.32 8.35 -24.15
N LEU A 475 -16.12 7.84 -23.82
CA LEU A 475 -15.00 8.63 -23.38
C LEU A 475 -14.64 9.72 -24.41
N ASN A 476 -14.46 9.33 -25.68
CA ASN A 476 -14.14 10.25 -26.75
C ASN A 476 -15.28 11.23 -27.03
N ARG A 477 -16.54 10.77 -26.96
CA ARG A 477 -17.72 11.63 -27.11
C ARG A 477 -17.75 12.73 -26.05
N LEU A 478 -17.45 12.41 -24.79
CA LEU A 478 -17.48 13.36 -23.69
C LEU A 478 -16.27 14.30 -23.67
N LEU A 479 -15.09 13.82 -24.04
CA LEU A 479 -13.87 14.63 -24.08
C LEU A 479 -13.85 15.61 -25.27
N ASN A 480 -14.37 15.19 -26.43
CA ASN A 480 -14.31 15.98 -27.67
C ASN A 480 -15.55 16.87 -27.91
N ASN A 481 -16.56 16.81 -27.04
CA ASN A 481 -17.73 17.65 -27.16
C ASN A 481 -17.60 18.91 -26.30
N PRO A 482 -17.40 20.10 -26.91
CA PRO A 482 -17.27 21.36 -26.18
C PRO A 482 -18.51 21.72 -25.34
N GLN A 483 -19.68 21.16 -25.67
CA GLN A 483 -20.95 21.41 -24.97
C GLN A 483 -21.20 20.41 -23.83
N SER A 484 -20.34 19.41 -23.65
CA SER A 484 -20.59 18.37 -22.62
C SER A 484 -20.47 18.87 -21.19
N HIS A 485 -19.66 19.91 -20.96
CA HIS A 485 -19.39 20.55 -19.65
C HIS A 485 -19.49 19.57 -18.46
N PRO A 486 -18.63 18.55 -18.37
CA PRO A 486 -18.65 17.64 -17.24
C PRO A 486 -18.26 18.39 -15.98
N GLY A 487 -18.89 18.06 -14.84
CA GLY A 487 -18.46 18.56 -13.54
C GLY A 487 -17.03 18.10 -13.20
N ASP A 488 -16.38 18.81 -12.29
CA ASP A 488 -14.96 18.55 -11.92
C ASP A 488 -14.65 17.09 -11.60
N MET A 489 -15.54 16.40 -10.92
CA MET A 489 -15.35 14.98 -10.57
C MET A 489 -15.40 14.09 -11.81
N MET A 490 -16.35 14.36 -12.69
CA MET A 490 -16.48 13.62 -13.96
C MET A 490 -15.29 13.91 -14.88
N GLN A 491 -14.85 15.16 -14.99
CA GLN A 491 -13.68 15.52 -15.79
C GLN A 491 -12.41 14.83 -15.28
N LYS A 492 -12.20 14.77 -13.96
CA LYS A 492 -11.09 14.03 -13.35
C LYS A 492 -11.15 12.53 -13.65
N ALA A 493 -12.35 11.94 -13.65
CA ALA A 493 -12.53 10.52 -13.98
C ALA A 493 -12.24 10.25 -15.46
N LEU A 494 -12.75 11.09 -16.37
CA LEU A 494 -12.51 10.99 -17.81
C LEU A 494 -11.01 11.16 -18.14
N ASN A 495 -10.36 12.19 -17.60
CA ASN A 495 -8.93 12.41 -17.79
C ASN A 495 -8.10 11.25 -17.27
N TYR A 496 -8.47 10.69 -16.10
CA TYR A 496 -7.79 9.52 -15.56
C TYR A 496 -7.91 8.31 -16.48
N LEU A 497 -9.12 8.00 -16.96
CA LEU A 497 -9.36 6.89 -17.88
C LEU A 497 -8.63 7.09 -19.21
N HIS A 498 -8.65 8.32 -19.76
CA HIS A 498 -7.98 8.67 -21.01
C HIS A 498 -6.46 8.53 -20.90
N ASN A 499 -5.87 9.16 -19.88
CA ASN A 499 -4.41 9.21 -19.71
C ASN A 499 -3.78 7.85 -19.43
N TYR A 500 -4.53 6.95 -18.77
CA TYR A 500 -4.03 5.64 -18.36
C TYR A 500 -4.73 4.47 -19.06
N TRP A 501 -5.37 4.73 -20.21
CA TRP A 501 -6.11 3.70 -20.95
C TRP A 501 -5.27 2.44 -21.20
N HIS A 502 -4.07 2.60 -21.72
CA HIS A 502 -3.19 1.48 -22.05
C HIS A 502 -2.80 0.67 -20.80
N GLN A 503 -2.40 1.36 -19.74
CA GLN A 503 -1.98 0.72 -18.48
C GLN A 503 -3.16 0.07 -17.74
N LEU A 504 -4.36 0.66 -17.81
CA LEU A 504 -5.57 0.08 -17.21
C LEU A 504 -6.01 -1.21 -17.90
N PHE A 505 -5.79 -1.33 -19.20
CA PHE A 505 -6.16 -2.51 -19.98
C PHE A 505 -4.98 -3.47 -20.24
N ALA A 506 -3.78 -3.16 -19.77
CA ALA A 506 -2.59 -4.01 -19.93
C ALA A 506 -2.73 -5.38 -19.21
N TYR A 507 -3.60 -5.50 -18.21
CA TYR A 507 -3.87 -6.78 -17.54
C TYR A 507 -4.37 -7.89 -18.49
N ARG A 508 -4.85 -7.53 -19.67
CA ARG A 508 -5.28 -8.46 -20.72
C ARG A 508 -4.13 -9.19 -21.40
N GLN A 509 -2.91 -8.67 -21.30
CA GLN A 509 -1.74 -9.23 -21.98
C GLN A 509 -1.30 -10.58 -21.41
N ASP A 510 -1.53 -10.79 -20.10
CA ASP A 510 -1.17 -12.02 -19.40
C ASP A 510 -2.26 -12.39 -18.38
N GLY A 511 -2.63 -13.66 -18.31
CA GLY A 511 -3.66 -14.14 -17.37
C GLY A 511 -3.22 -14.12 -15.90
N ARG A 512 -1.93 -14.03 -15.64
CA ARG A 512 -1.37 -13.86 -14.27
C ARG A 512 -1.64 -12.48 -13.69
N TYR A 513 -1.75 -11.46 -14.54
CA TYR A 513 -1.95 -10.08 -14.12
C TYR A 513 -3.32 -9.90 -13.48
N THR A 514 -3.44 -8.96 -12.56
CA THR A 514 -4.71 -8.64 -11.90
C THR A 514 -5.32 -7.36 -12.49
N ILE A 515 -6.65 -7.29 -12.50
CA ILE A 515 -7.37 -6.09 -12.97
C ILE A 515 -7.17 -4.90 -12.01
N ASP A 516 -6.81 -5.17 -10.75
CA ASP A 516 -6.62 -4.15 -9.73
C ASP A 516 -5.44 -4.42 -8.81
N ASN A 517 -5.03 -3.39 -8.06
CA ASN A 517 -3.93 -3.42 -7.09
C ASN A 517 -4.39 -3.74 -5.65
N ASN A 518 -5.59 -4.27 -5.47
CA ASN A 518 -6.19 -4.49 -4.15
C ASN A 518 -5.36 -5.43 -3.24
N ILE A 519 -4.48 -6.26 -3.82
CA ILE A 519 -3.62 -7.13 -3.02
C ILE A 519 -2.55 -6.31 -2.27
N ALA A 520 -1.94 -5.31 -2.89
CA ALA A 520 -0.98 -4.42 -2.24
C ALA A 520 -1.70 -3.55 -1.19
N GLU A 521 -2.85 -2.98 -1.54
CA GLU A 521 -3.66 -2.18 -0.61
C GLU A 521 -4.07 -2.97 0.64
N ARG A 522 -4.48 -4.25 0.49
CA ARG A 522 -4.81 -5.11 1.63
C ARG A 522 -3.62 -5.39 2.53
N ASN A 523 -2.42 -5.56 1.95
CA ASN A 523 -1.20 -5.76 2.73
C ASN A 523 -0.74 -4.49 3.47
N ILE A 524 -1.05 -3.31 2.96
CA ILE A 524 -0.79 -2.02 3.62
C ILE A 524 -1.75 -1.75 4.79
N ARG A 525 -2.96 -2.28 4.78
CA ARG A 525 -3.98 -2.00 5.82
C ARG A 525 -3.48 -2.19 7.27
N PRO A 526 -2.72 -3.23 7.63
CA PRO A 526 -2.18 -3.38 8.99
C PRO A 526 -1.34 -2.18 9.42
N THR A 527 -0.51 -1.62 8.55
CA THR A 527 0.30 -0.44 8.86
C THR A 527 -0.57 0.80 9.08
N THR A 528 -1.71 0.90 8.38
CA THR A 528 -2.66 2.01 8.59
C THR A 528 -3.41 1.88 9.91
N VAL A 529 -3.69 0.66 10.38
CA VAL A 529 -4.26 0.40 11.71
C VAL A 529 -3.21 0.69 12.79
N GLU A 530 -1.97 0.23 12.62
CA GLU A 530 -0.87 0.55 13.52
C GLU A 530 -0.71 2.07 13.71
N ARG A 531 -0.79 2.84 12.61
CA ARG A 531 -0.71 4.31 12.63
C ARG A 531 -1.82 4.98 13.44
N LYS A 532 -3.01 4.37 13.54
CA LYS A 532 -4.09 4.87 14.40
C LYS A 532 -3.81 4.64 15.89
N ASN A 533 -3.09 3.59 16.22
CA ASN A 533 -2.75 3.21 17.59
C ASN A 533 -1.39 3.78 18.03
N SER A 534 -0.41 3.83 17.12
CA SER A 534 0.94 4.37 17.31
C SER A 534 1.12 5.53 16.32
N LEU A 535 0.88 6.76 16.77
CA LEU A 535 0.71 7.95 15.92
C LEU A 535 1.96 8.31 15.10
N PHE A 536 3.14 7.90 15.56
CA PHE A 536 4.42 8.18 14.90
C PHE A 536 5.50 7.16 15.30
N TYR A 537 6.54 7.08 14.48
CA TYR A 537 7.78 6.39 14.82
C TYR A 537 8.76 7.34 15.49
N GLY A 538 9.43 6.91 16.55
CA GLY A 538 10.40 7.71 17.30
C GLY A 538 11.63 8.10 16.48
N SER A 539 11.96 7.33 15.43
CA SER A 539 13.07 7.59 14.49
C SER A 539 12.82 6.88 13.16
N GLY A 540 13.61 7.22 12.12
CA GLY A 540 13.62 6.51 10.84
C GLY A 540 14.01 5.04 11.00
N MET A 541 14.95 4.74 11.89
CA MET A 541 15.35 3.38 12.25
C MET A 541 14.15 2.56 12.76
N MET A 542 13.30 3.12 13.63
CA MET A 542 12.11 2.41 14.11
C MET A 542 11.02 2.25 13.05
N ALA A 543 10.95 3.14 12.06
CA ALA A 543 10.09 2.95 10.90
C ALA A 543 10.61 1.80 10.01
N GLU A 544 11.91 1.66 9.85
CA GLU A 544 12.54 0.53 9.16
C GLU A 544 12.30 -0.78 9.92
N VAL A 545 12.46 -0.80 11.25
CA VAL A 545 12.13 -1.96 12.10
C VAL A 545 10.69 -2.41 11.88
N SER A 546 9.75 -1.46 11.84
CA SER A 546 8.35 -1.76 11.54
C SER A 546 8.18 -2.38 10.14
N ALA A 547 8.82 -1.83 9.11
CA ALA A 547 8.79 -2.36 7.76
C ALA A 547 9.30 -3.82 7.70
N VAL A 548 10.39 -4.12 8.42
CA VAL A 548 10.93 -5.48 8.52
C VAL A 548 9.91 -6.44 9.13
N TYR A 549 9.32 -6.13 10.29
CA TYR A 549 8.34 -7.01 10.91
C TYR A 549 7.09 -7.19 10.05
N HIS A 550 6.56 -6.12 9.43
CA HIS A 550 5.42 -6.22 8.53
C HIS A 550 5.71 -7.08 7.29
N THR A 551 6.95 -7.09 6.78
CA THR A 551 7.39 -7.99 5.71
C THR A 551 7.10 -9.44 6.06
N PHE A 552 7.56 -9.89 7.23
CA PHE A 552 7.40 -11.29 7.65
C PHE A 552 5.97 -11.62 8.07
N ILE A 553 5.27 -10.70 8.74
CA ILE A 553 3.86 -10.89 9.11
C ILE A 553 3.00 -11.06 7.85
N SER A 554 3.17 -10.19 6.86
CA SER A 554 2.39 -10.25 5.63
C SER A 554 2.76 -11.46 4.77
N THR A 555 4.05 -11.83 4.72
CA THR A 555 4.50 -13.05 4.03
C THR A 555 3.92 -14.30 4.70
N CYS A 556 3.95 -14.39 6.03
CA CYS A 556 3.31 -15.47 6.78
C CYS A 556 1.79 -15.53 6.48
N SER A 557 1.12 -14.39 6.44
CA SER A 557 -0.30 -14.30 6.09
C SER A 557 -0.59 -14.82 4.69
N MET A 558 0.26 -14.49 3.70
CA MET A 558 0.15 -15.02 2.33
C MET A 558 0.34 -16.54 2.26
N LEU A 559 1.19 -17.08 3.13
CA LEU A 559 1.44 -18.51 3.25
C LEU A 559 0.37 -19.25 4.06
N GLY A 560 -0.49 -18.52 4.80
CA GLY A 560 -1.47 -19.10 5.71
C GLY A 560 -0.86 -19.66 7.00
N VAL A 561 0.33 -19.20 7.40
CA VAL A 561 1.03 -19.62 8.61
C VAL A 561 1.02 -18.56 9.70
N SER A 562 1.17 -18.98 10.96
CA SER A 562 1.21 -18.05 12.09
C SER A 562 2.54 -17.29 12.14
N ALA A 563 2.47 -15.96 12.06
CA ALA A 563 3.66 -15.12 12.21
C ALA A 563 4.29 -15.24 13.61
N GLN A 564 3.49 -15.39 14.66
CA GLN A 564 4.02 -15.60 16.01
C GLN A 564 4.82 -16.89 16.11
N LYS A 565 4.30 -18.01 15.55
CA LYS A 565 5.06 -19.28 15.48
C LYS A 565 6.33 -19.11 14.66
N TYR A 566 6.24 -18.42 13.53
CA TYR A 566 7.41 -18.14 12.70
C TYR A 566 8.49 -17.40 13.49
N PHE A 567 8.15 -16.29 14.12
CA PHE A 567 9.12 -15.53 14.91
C PHE A 567 9.73 -16.37 16.03
N LYS A 568 8.93 -17.19 16.74
CA LYS A 568 9.45 -18.07 17.77
C LYS A 568 10.48 -19.05 17.18
N MET A 569 10.16 -19.73 16.10
CA MET A 569 11.06 -20.68 15.43
C MET A 569 12.32 -19.99 14.90
N PHE A 570 12.17 -18.84 14.26
CA PHE A 570 13.28 -18.06 13.73
C PHE A 570 14.22 -17.62 14.86
N PHE A 571 13.69 -16.99 15.90
CA PHE A 571 14.52 -16.53 17.02
C PHE A 571 15.17 -17.69 17.78
N SER A 572 14.51 -18.83 17.91
CA SER A 572 15.12 -20.04 18.46
C SER A 572 16.32 -20.52 17.62
N ALA A 573 16.15 -20.56 16.31
CA ALA A 573 17.22 -20.93 15.38
C ALA A 573 18.43 -19.97 15.48
N ILE A 574 18.17 -18.67 15.64
CA ILE A 574 19.23 -17.68 15.84
C ILE A 574 19.99 -17.90 17.16
N ILE A 575 19.28 -18.21 18.25
CA ILE A 575 19.86 -18.55 19.58
C ILE A 575 20.73 -19.80 19.46
N GLU A 576 20.30 -20.80 18.68
CA GLU A 576 21.04 -22.04 18.40
C GLU A 576 22.28 -21.82 17.51
N GLY A 577 22.48 -20.61 17.01
CA GLY A 577 23.63 -20.24 16.20
C GLY A 577 23.44 -20.42 14.70
N ARG A 578 22.23 -20.74 14.22
CA ARG A 578 21.94 -20.85 12.79
C ARG A 578 22.09 -19.49 12.10
N ARG A 579 22.68 -19.52 10.90
CA ARG A 579 22.89 -18.34 10.02
C ARG A 579 22.65 -18.67 8.55
N ASP A 580 22.06 -19.81 8.26
CA ASP A 580 21.65 -20.27 6.93
C ASP A 580 20.33 -19.60 6.52
N TYR A 581 20.34 -18.28 6.36
CA TYR A 581 19.18 -17.40 6.23
C TYR A 581 18.20 -17.82 5.14
N ALA A 582 18.67 -18.34 4.00
CA ALA A 582 17.81 -18.84 2.92
C ALA A 582 16.87 -19.98 3.40
N HIS A 583 17.29 -20.77 4.40
CA HIS A 583 16.50 -21.86 4.99
C HIS A 583 15.68 -21.42 6.22
N LEU A 584 15.77 -20.15 6.62
CA LEU A 584 15.02 -19.57 7.74
C LEU A 584 13.85 -18.70 7.29
N LEU A 585 13.53 -18.65 6.00
CA LEU A 585 12.38 -17.93 5.45
C LEU A 585 11.05 -18.57 5.91
N PRO A 586 9.93 -17.82 5.96
CA PRO A 586 8.63 -18.36 6.34
C PRO A 586 8.19 -19.60 5.54
N MET A 587 8.60 -19.70 4.26
CA MET A 587 8.28 -20.83 3.37
C MET A 587 9.22 -22.02 3.53
N THR A 588 10.40 -21.86 4.14
CA THR A 588 11.43 -22.91 4.19
C THR A 588 11.72 -23.42 5.61
N ILE A 589 11.42 -22.65 6.65
CA ILE A 589 11.74 -23.00 8.04
C ILE A 589 10.96 -24.21 8.59
N GLY A 590 9.93 -24.67 7.90
CA GLY A 590 9.19 -25.89 8.26
C GLY A 590 8.05 -25.66 9.27
N ILE A 591 7.38 -24.53 9.24
CA ILE A 591 6.17 -24.27 10.05
C ILE A 591 5.03 -25.19 9.58
N LYS A 592 4.54 -25.99 10.52
CA LYS A 592 3.34 -26.85 10.31
C LYS A 592 2.08 -26.21 10.89
#